data_3e3915e6e211cab973166b9714628deb
#
_entry.id   3e3915e6e211cab973166b9714628deb
#
_cell.length_a   1.000
_cell.length_b   1.000
_cell.length_c   1.000
_cell.angle_alpha   90.00
_cell.angle_beta   90.00
_cell.angle_gamma   90.00
#
_symmetry.space_group_name_H-M   'P 1'
#
loop_
_entity.id
_entity.type
_entity.pdbx_description
1 polymer ?
#
loop_
_entity_poly.entity_id
_entity_poly.type
_entity_poly.pdbx_seq_one_letter_code
_entity_poly.pdbx_strand_id
1 'polypeptide(L)'
;MSGPQLESGWWHETESPKAWMSVRDADLYEALLHRVATMRRGEILRVVEWGAGRSTLWYTAFLDMLGLPYTWLSIEYNKAFFEEHCAPTLRERPNAAIVTEDGAGVEGIRDLVNRQGAVVVLYDAGEVRPDLPEREADRAVNLDAYVSLPARLGYSCDIVVIDGRKRRRCLIEATHLVDPHGYVLIHDAWRTYYHCAYSEFESGRRFGDEWWIGSRRKTNFTEVLPWHAFKYHARADGV
;
A
#
# COMPACT_ATOMS: atom_id res chain seq x y z
N MET A 1 -14.92 14.40 14.90
CA MET A 1 -13.43 14.45 14.96
C MET A 1 -12.94 14.84 13.58
N SER A 2 -12.19 15.93 13.47
CA SER A 2 -11.57 16.33 12.20
C SER A 2 -10.42 15.37 11.90
N GLY A 3 -10.43 14.75 10.71
CA GLY A 3 -9.33 13.92 10.25
C GLY A 3 -8.03 14.72 10.10
N PRO A 4 -6.90 14.05 9.77
CA PRO A 4 -5.63 14.74 9.55
C PRO A 4 -5.77 15.83 8.50
N GLN A 5 -5.34 17.06 8.84
CA GLN A 5 -5.30 18.16 7.90
C GLN A 5 -4.12 17.95 6.95
N LEU A 6 -4.43 17.68 5.68
CA LEU A 6 -3.45 17.67 4.59
C LEU A 6 -3.57 19.00 3.84
N GLU A 7 -2.44 19.61 3.49
CA GLU A 7 -2.44 20.85 2.73
C GLU A 7 -3.22 20.67 1.41
N SER A 8 -4.14 21.63 1.18
CA SER A 8 -4.98 21.65 -0.03
C SER A 8 -4.18 22.16 -1.23
N GLY A 9 -4.25 21.51 -2.36
CA GLY A 9 -3.82 22.12 -3.61
C GLY A 9 -3.30 21.23 -4.72
N TRP A 10 -3.03 19.97 -4.48
CA TRP A 10 -2.44 19.08 -5.48
C TRP A 10 -3.29 17.85 -5.86
N TRP A 11 -4.58 17.87 -5.53
CA TRP A 11 -5.56 16.85 -5.93
C TRP A 11 -6.75 17.47 -6.66
N HIS A 12 -7.37 16.67 -7.50
CA HIS A 12 -8.61 17.06 -8.17
C HIS A 12 -9.81 16.90 -7.23
N GLU A 13 -10.84 17.74 -7.38
CA GLU A 13 -12.05 17.74 -6.53
C GLU A 13 -12.79 16.38 -6.50
N THR A 14 -12.60 15.54 -7.51
CA THR A 14 -13.21 14.22 -7.62
C THR A 14 -12.46 13.12 -6.87
N GLU A 15 -11.25 13.42 -6.39
CA GLU A 15 -10.41 12.48 -5.66
C GLU A 15 -10.62 12.59 -4.16
N SER A 16 -10.33 11.48 -3.44
CA SER A 16 -10.38 11.48 -2.00
C SER A 16 -9.28 12.35 -1.38
N PRO A 17 -9.57 13.15 -0.33
CA PRO A 17 -8.53 13.79 0.45
C PRO A 17 -7.63 12.78 1.19
N LYS A 18 -8.07 11.52 1.36
CA LYS A 18 -7.35 10.48 2.09
C LYS A 18 -6.18 9.90 1.29
N ALA A 19 -6.39 9.71 -0.02
CA ALA A 19 -5.38 9.12 -0.90
C ALA A 19 -5.69 9.48 -2.35
N TRP A 20 -4.74 9.25 -3.25
CA TRP A 20 -4.93 9.53 -4.69
C TRP A 20 -5.75 8.41 -5.35
N MET A 21 -7.02 8.39 -5.04
CA MET A 21 -8.00 7.41 -5.53
C MET A 21 -9.41 7.97 -5.38
N SER A 22 -10.43 7.27 -5.88
CA SER A 22 -11.81 7.66 -5.68
C SER A 22 -12.18 7.68 -4.19
N VAL A 23 -13.16 8.52 -3.82
CA VAL A 23 -13.67 8.58 -2.42
C VAL A 23 -14.12 7.20 -1.95
N ARG A 24 -14.79 6.45 -2.84
CA ARG A 24 -15.27 5.10 -2.54
C ARG A 24 -14.14 4.13 -2.24
N ASP A 25 -13.09 4.14 -3.06
CA ASP A 25 -11.93 3.28 -2.88
C ASP A 25 -11.18 3.60 -1.60
N ALA A 26 -11.03 4.88 -1.30
CA ALA A 26 -10.40 5.32 -0.06
C ALA A 26 -11.19 4.91 1.19
N ASP A 27 -12.52 5.01 1.17
CA ASP A 27 -13.39 4.60 2.27
C ASP A 27 -13.39 3.07 2.45
N LEU A 28 -13.40 2.31 1.37
CA LEU A 28 -13.32 0.84 1.43
C LEU A 28 -11.97 0.36 1.96
N TYR A 29 -10.87 1.02 1.58
CA TYR A 29 -9.56 0.70 2.11
C TYR A 29 -9.47 1.02 3.61
N GLU A 30 -10.00 2.17 4.05
CA GLU A 30 -10.09 2.53 5.48
C GLU A 30 -10.89 1.50 6.27
N ALA A 31 -12.05 1.08 5.74
CA ALA A 31 -12.90 0.07 6.37
C ALA A 31 -12.19 -1.29 6.48
N LEU A 32 -11.44 -1.69 5.45
CA LEU A 32 -10.64 -2.92 5.46
C LEU A 32 -9.55 -2.87 6.53
N LEU A 33 -8.76 -1.78 6.57
CA LEU A 33 -7.71 -1.59 7.57
C LEU A 33 -8.26 -1.67 9.00
N HIS A 34 -9.35 -0.93 9.26
CA HIS A 34 -10.02 -0.96 10.57
C HIS A 34 -10.50 -2.37 10.92
N ARG A 35 -11.12 -3.05 9.97
CA ARG A 35 -11.64 -4.40 10.20
C ARG A 35 -10.53 -5.41 10.50
N VAL A 36 -9.48 -5.42 9.71
CA VAL A 36 -8.34 -6.35 9.90
C VAL A 36 -7.63 -6.04 11.22
N ALA A 37 -7.35 -4.77 11.53
CA ALA A 37 -6.74 -4.38 12.80
C ALA A 37 -7.58 -4.82 14.01
N THR A 38 -8.90 -4.64 13.94
CA THR A 38 -9.83 -5.07 15.01
C THR A 38 -9.85 -6.58 15.17
N MET A 39 -9.76 -7.35 14.08
CA MET A 39 -9.70 -8.81 14.12
C MET A 39 -8.42 -9.32 14.79
N ARG A 40 -7.34 -8.55 14.81
CA ARG A 40 -6.08 -8.85 15.50
C ARG A 40 -6.17 -8.76 17.03
N ARG A 41 -7.27 -8.25 17.59
CA ARG A 41 -7.57 -8.21 19.04
C ARG A 41 -6.46 -7.55 19.89
N GLY A 42 -5.86 -6.49 19.38
CA GLY A 42 -4.79 -5.74 20.05
C GLY A 42 -3.37 -6.23 19.71
N GLU A 43 -3.22 -7.25 18.88
CA GLU A 43 -1.93 -7.58 18.27
C GLU A 43 -1.55 -6.52 17.24
N ILE A 44 -0.26 -6.37 16.99
CA ILE A 44 0.28 -5.42 16.02
C ILE A 44 -0.18 -5.78 14.60
N LEU A 45 -0.85 -4.85 13.93
CA LEU A 45 -1.13 -4.92 12.50
C LEU A 45 0.16 -4.63 11.72
N ARG A 46 0.57 -5.53 10.83
CA ARG A 46 1.76 -5.36 9.99
C ARG A 46 1.37 -5.08 8.56
N VAL A 47 1.81 -3.94 8.04
CA VAL A 47 1.49 -3.50 6.68
C VAL A 47 2.76 -3.26 5.88
N VAL A 48 2.77 -3.70 4.62
CA VAL A 48 3.74 -3.30 3.59
C VAL A 48 3.00 -2.52 2.52
N GLU A 49 3.55 -1.38 2.13
CA GLU A 49 3.03 -0.53 1.06
C GLU A 49 4.13 -0.22 0.05
N TRP A 50 3.93 -0.58 -1.21
CA TRP A 50 4.73 -0.09 -2.31
C TRP A 50 4.03 1.09 -2.98
N GLY A 51 4.66 2.26 -2.94
CA GLY A 51 4.11 3.54 -3.37
C GLY A 51 3.67 4.39 -2.17
N ALA A 52 4.64 4.91 -1.42
CA ALA A 52 4.34 5.80 -0.31
C ALA A 52 3.83 7.16 -0.80
N GLY A 53 2.82 7.67 -0.13
CA GLY A 53 2.21 8.94 -0.49
C GLY A 53 1.20 9.43 0.54
N ARG A 54 0.15 10.07 0.06
CA ARG A 54 -0.97 10.53 0.91
C ARG A 54 -1.63 9.37 1.67
N SER A 55 -1.74 8.20 1.05
CA SER A 55 -2.24 6.99 1.68
C SER A 55 -1.47 6.64 2.95
N THR A 56 -0.13 6.69 2.87
CA THR A 56 0.74 6.48 4.03
C THR A 56 0.42 7.48 5.15
N LEU A 57 0.32 8.78 4.81
CA LEU A 57 0.04 9.83 5.78
C LEU A 57 -1.33 9.65 6.45
N TRP A 58 -2.36 9.43 5.63
CA TRP A 58 -3.73 9.34 6.12
C TRP A 58 -3.97 8.09 6.95
N TYR A 59 -3.68 6.92 6.40
CA TYR A 59 -4.09 5.67 7.06
C TYR A 59 -3.26 5.34 8.29
N THR A 60 -2.00 5.75 8.34
CA THR A 60 -1.22 5.62 9.57
C THR A 60 -1.70 6.58 10.65
N ALA A 61 -2.09 7.83 10.30
CA ALA A 61 -2.72 8.76 11.25
C ALA A 61 -4.11 8.26 11.70
N PHE A 62 -4.86 7.63 10.83
CA PHE A 62 -6.15 7.00 11.16
C PHE A 62 -5.97 5.88 12.20
N LEU A 63 -4.97 5.00 12.05
CA LEU A 63 -4.68 3.96 13.01
C LEU A 63 -4.22 4.54 14.37
N ASP A 64 -3.39 5.60 14.36
CA ASP A 64 -2.99 6.31 15.57
C ASP A 64 -4.19 6.92 16.29
N MET A 65 -5.10 7.57 15.56
CA MET A 65 -6.32 8.17 16.13
C MET A 65 -7.22 7.12 16.81
N LEU A 66 -7.25 5.90 16.28
CA LEU A 66 -8.02 4.80 16.84
C LEU A 66 -7.27 4.06 17.97
N GLY A 67 -6.01 4.39 18.23
CA GLY A 67 -5.17 3.70 19.21
C GLY A 67 -4.88 2.24 18.84
N LEU A 68 -4.91 1.90 17.55
CA LEU A 68 -4.64 0.56 17.06
C LEU A 68 -3.14 0.37 16.84
N PRO A 69 -2.50 -0.66 17.43
CA PRO A 69 -1.07 -0.88 17.27
C PRO A 69 -0.75 -1.39 15.86
N TYR A 70 0.27 -0.80 15.24
CA TYR A 70 0.69 -1.19 13.89
C TYR A 70 2.21 -1.02 13.69
N THR A 71 2.73 -1.73 12.69
CA THR A 71 3.97 -1.42 12.00
C THR A 71 3.66 -1.28 10.51
N TRP A 72 4.13 -0.18 9.93
CA TRP A 72 3.83 0.16 8.53
C TRP A 72 5.13 0.44 7.79
N LEU A 73 5.50 -0.43 6.87
CA LEU A 73 6.63 -0.25 5.98
C LEU A 73 6.14 0.25 4.64
N SER A 74 6.41 1.51 4.33
CA SER A 74 6.19 2.06 2.98
C SER A 74 7.50 2.17 2.22
N ILE A 75 7.44 1.94 0.91
CA ILE A 75 8.60 1.97 0.03
C ILE A 75 8.28 2.88 -1.14
N GLU A 76 9.08 3.96 -1.33
CA GLU A 76 8.85 4.94 -2.39
C GLU A 76 10.10 5.06 -3.29
N TYR A 77 9.87 5.06 -4.60
CA TYR A 77 10.92 5.16 -5.61
C TYR A 77 11.22 6.61 -6.02
N ASN A 78 10.25 7.50 -5.86
CA ASN A 78 10.37 8.92 -6.20
C ASN A 78 10.68 9.75 -4.95
N LYS A 79 11.94 9.71 -4.53
CA LYS A 79 12.41 10.43 -3.36
C LYS A 79 12.07 11.93 -3.43
N ALA A 80 12.27 12.58 -4.57
CA ALA A 80 12.02 14.01 -4.71
C ALA A 80 10.53 14.36 -4.45
N PHE A 81 9.61 13.62 -5.07
CA PHE A 81 8.17 13.79 -4.83
C PHE A 81 7.81 13.60 -3.35
N PHE A 82 8.30 12.54 -2.73
CA PHE A 82 7.98 12.26 -1.34
C PHE A 82 8.54 13.33 -0.39
N GLU A 83 9.77 13.77 -0.59
CA GLU A 83 10.42 14.82 0.21
C GLU A 83 9.68 16.15 0.11
N GLU A 84 9.17 16.50 -1.06
CA GLU A 84 8.42 17.74 -1.28
C GLU A 84 7.01 17.69 -0.68
N HIS A 85 6.26 16.59 -0.89
CA HIS A 85 4.82 16.57 -0.63
C HIS A 85 4.40 15.82 0.64
N CYS A 86 5.19 14.86 1.10
CA CYS A 86 4.78 13.96 2.18
C CYS A 86 5.68 14.03 3.41
N ALA A 87 7.00 14.16 3.20
CA ALA A 87 7.96 14.12 4.29
C ALA A 87 7.78 15.21 5.35
N PRO A 88 7.41 16.47 5.04
CA PRO A 88 7.18 17.48 6.05
C PRO A 88 6.17 17.03 7.11
N THR A 89 5.01 16.56 6.66
CA THR A 89 3.93 16.08 7.56
C THR A 89 4.36 14.84 8.36
N LEU A 90 5.08 13.91 7.72
CA LEU A 90 5.48 12.66 8.39
C LEU A 90 6.56 12.89 9.46
N ARG A 91 7.48 13.84 9.23
CA ARG A 91 8.55 14.19 10.19
C ARG A 91 8.04 14.80 11.51
N GLU A 92 6.83 15.36 11.51
CA GLU A 92 6.20 15.88 12.74
C GLU A 92 5.70 14.76 13.66
N ARG A 93 5.63 13.52 13.17
CA ARG A 93 5.06 12.41 13.92
C ARG A 93 6.15 11.65 14.69
N PRO A 94 6.00 11.48 16.01
CA PRO A 94 7.03 10.87 16.86
C PRO A 94 7.24 9.37 16.60
N ASN A 95 6.25 8.70 16.00
CA ASN A 95 6.26 7.27 15.66
C ASN A 95 6.52 7.03 14.17
N ALA A 96 7.13 7.98 13.46
CA ALA A 96 7.46 7.84 12.05
C ALA A 96 8.95 8.03 11.78
N ALA A 97 9.47 7.31 10.79
CA ALA A 97 10.84 7.43 10.32
C ALA A 97 10.88 7.47 8.79
N ILE A 98 11.75 8.33 8.25
CA ILE A 98 12.05 8.40 6.81
C ILE A 98 13.54 8.12 6.65
N VAL A 99 13.88 7.11 5.87
CA VAL A 99 15.26 6.67 5.66
C VAL A 99 15.50 6.32 4.20
N THR A 100 16.78 6.22 3.84
CA THR A 100 17.22 5.58 2.58
C THR A 100 17.92 4.28 2.92
N GLU A 101 17.93 3.33 1.99
CA GLU A 101 18.64 2.06 2.21
C GLU A 101 20.14 2.28 2.39
N ASP A 102 20.74 3.16 1.59
CA ASP A 102 22.16 3.49 1.69
C ASP A 102 22.52 4.14 3.03
N GLY A 103 21.61 4.93 3.60
CA GLY A 103 21.84 5.62 4.87
C GLY A 103 21.67 4.74 6.11
N ALA A 104 20.65 3.89 6.13
CA ALA A 104 20.29 3.07 7.29
C ALA A 104 20.84 1.63 7.20
N GLY A 105 21.06 1.12 5.99
CA GLY A 105 21.33 -0.28 5.74
C GLY A 105 20.11 -1.18 6.04
N VAL A 106 20.16 -2.42 5.56
CA VAL A 106 19.05 -3.39 5.75
C VAL A 106 18.78 -3.65 7.23
N GLU A 107 19.82 -3.79 8.04
CA GLU A 107 19.69 -4.05 9.49
C GLU A 107 19.07 -2.85 10.22
N GLY A 108 19.51 -1.63 9.91
CA GLY A 108 18.93 -0.43 10.53
C GLY A 108 17.46 -0.24 10.15
N ILE A 109 17.07 -0.55 8.91
CA ILE A 109 15.66 -0.55 8.49
C ILE A 109 14.89 -1.64 9.25
N ARG A 110 15.45 -2.85 9.39
CA ARG A 110 14.83 -3.94 10.16
C ARG A 110 14.55 -3.52 11.60
N ASP A 111 15.48 -2.87 12.25
CA ASP A 111 15.31 -2.38 13.63
C ASP A 111 14.20 -1.32 13.73
N LEU A 112 14.07 -0.46 12.73
CA LEU A 112 13.01 0.54 12.68
C LEU A 112 11.62 -0.10 12.48
N VAL A 113 11.48 -1.02 11.52
CA VAL A 113 10.17 -1.64 11.21
C VAL A 113 9.69 -2.62 12.29
N ASN A 114 10.56 -3.01 13.22
CA ASN A 114 10.16 -3.78 14.40
C ASN A 114 9.58 -2.90 15.52
N ARG A 115 9.64 -1.58 15.39
CA ARG A 115 9.01 -0.63 16.31
C ARG A 115 7.60 -0.30 15.82
N GLN A 116 6.72 0.08 16.74
CA GLN A 116 5.39 0.56 16.36
C GLN A 116 5.49 1.90 15.64
N GLY A 117 4.69 2.05 14.57
CA GLY A 117 4.62 3.25 13.77
C GLY A 117 4.90 3.03 12.28
N ALA A 118 5.25 4.11 11.59
CA ALA A 118 5.48 4.13 10.15
C ALA A 118 6.97 4.30 9.81
N VAL A 119 7.45 3.50 8.88
CA VAL A 119 8.80 3.63 8.31
C VAL A 119 8.66 3.78 6.80
N VAL A 120 9.19 4.86 6.25
CA VAL A 120 9.25 5.09 4.81
C VAL A 120 10.69 4.94 4.33
N VAL A 121 10.90 4.04 3.39
CA VAL A 121 12.21 3.83 2.75
C VAL A 121 12.18 4.44 1.37
N LEU A 122 13.02 5.43 1.16
CA LEU A 122 13.10 6.17 -0.10
C LEU A 122 14.23 5.64 -0.98
N TYR A 123 13.91 5.43 -2.24
CA TYR A 123 14.85 5.14 -3.31
C TYR A 123 14.93 6.34 -4.26
N ASP A 124 16.13 6.65 -4.71
CA ASP A 124 16.35 7.63 -5.77
C ASP A 124 16.61 6.87 -7.07
N ALA A 125 15.53 6.47 -7.73
CA ALA A 125 15.61 5.67 -8.95
C ALA A 125 15.84 6.54 -10.21
N GLY A 126 16.05 7.84 -10.05
CA GLY A 126 16.10 8.80 -11.14
C GLY A 126 14.71 9.10 -11.73
N GLU A 127 14.69 9.94 -12.75
CA GLU A 127 13.44 10.28 -13.43
C GLU A 127 12.83 9.07 -14.13
N VAL A 128 11.61 8.74 -13.73
CA VAL A 128 10.78 7.84 -14.53
C VAL A 128 10.39 8.58 -15.80
N ARG A 129 10.78 8.06 -16.95
CA ARG A 129 10.52 8.63 -18.28
C ARG A 129 9.01 8.89 -18.46
N PRO A 130 8.51 10.15 -18.30
CA PRO A 130 7.08 10.45 -18.44
C PRO A 130 6.61 10.38 -19.90
N ASP A 131 7.56 10.41 -20.85
CA ASP A 131 7.34 10.31 -22.27
C ASP A 131 7.07 8.86 -22.75
N LEU A 132 7.30 7.87 -21.90
CA LEU A 132 7.06 6.47 -22.22
C LEU A 132 5.73 5.98 -21.61
N PRO A 133 5.05 5.05 -22.30
CA PRO A 133 3.96 4.30 -21.69
C PRO A 133 4.43 3.65 -20.37
N GLU A 134 3.59 3.60 -19.37
CA GLU A 134 3.95 3.14 -18.01
C GLU A 134 4.71 1.80 -18.00
N ARG A 135 4.27 0.84 -18.82
CA ARG A 135 4.93 -0.47 -18.94
C ARG A 135 6.37 -0.37 -19.43
N GLU A 136 6.65 0.57 -20.34
CA GLU A 136 7.99 0.80 -20.88
C GLU A 136 8.83 1.61 -19.91
N ALA A 137 8.26 2.63 -19.29
CA ALA A 137 8.89 3.39 -18.21
C ALA A 137 9.31 2.47 -17.06
N ASP A 138 8.44 1.56 -16.64
CA ASP A 138 8.76 0.55 -15.62
C ASP A 138 9.92 -0.37 -16.03
N ARG A 139 10.05 -0.71 -17.32
CA ARG A 139 11.14 -1.54 -17.82
C ARG A 139 12.47 -0.79 -17.85
N ALA A 140 12.43 0.49 -18.15
CA ALA A 140 13.62 1.33 -18.30
C ALA A 140 14.35 1.61 -16.97
N VAL A 141 13.66 1.51 -15.83
CA VAL A 141 14.22 1.80 -14.50
C VAL A 141 14.48 0.51 -13.73
N ASN A 142 15.69 0.39 -13.16
CA ASN A 142 16.00 -0.70 -12.23
C ASN A 142 15.43 -0.37 -10.84
N LEU A 143 14.45 -1.14 -10.41
CA LEU A 143 13.82 -1.07 -9.08
C LEU A 143 13.92 -2.42 -8.35
N ASP A 144 14.99 -3.19 -8.57
CA ASP A 144 15.14 -4.50 -7.93
C ASP A 144 15.23 -4.39 -6.41
N ALA A 145 16.00 -3.42 -5.90
CA ALA A 145 16.13 -3.16 -4.48
C ALA A 145 14.78 -2.71 -3.86
N TYR A 146 14.06 -1.81 -4.54
CA TYR A 146 12.72 -1.36 -4.14
C TYR A 146 11.73 -2.53 -4.02
N VAL A 147 11.68 -3.42 -5.01
CA VAL A 147 10.76 -4.57 -5.01
C VAL A 147 11.14 -5.57 -3.92
N SER A 148 12.42 -5.91 -3.77
CA SER A 148 12.90 -6.99 -2.90
C SER A 148 13.11 -6.58 -1.44
N LEU A 149 13.00 -5.30 -1.09
CA LEU A 149 13.32 -4.84 0.27
C LEU A 149 12.56 -5.61 1.37
N PRO A 150 11.22 -5.79 1.33
CA PRO A 150 10.52 -6.48 2.41
C PRO A 150 11.02 -7.92 2.61
N ALA A 151 11.32 -8.65 1.54
CA ALA A 151 11.88 -10.00 1.64
C ALA A 151 13.28 -10.01 2.25
N ARG A 152 14.15 -9.06 1.86
CA ARG A 152 15.49 -8.92 2.47
C ARG A 152 15.45 -8.56 3.95
N LEU A 153 14.40 -7.87 4.38
CA LEU A 153 14.12 -7.61 5.79
C LEU A 153 13.61 -8.86 6.54
N GLY A 154 13.16 -9.90 5.84
CA GLY A 154 12.44 -11.02 6.42
C GLY A 154 11.09 -10.61 7.01
N TYR A 155 10.46 -9.57 6.45
CA TYR A 155 9.24 -8.98 6.96
C TYR A 155 8.03 -9.81 6.53
N SER A 156 7.25 -10.29 7.50
CA SER A 156 5.94 -10.92 7.27
C SER A 156 4.84 -9.95 7.66
N CYS A 157 3.77 -9.87 6.89
CA CYS A 157 2.73 -8.86 7.07
C CYS A 157 1.31 -9.41 6.91
N ASP A 158 0.36 -8.69 7.50
CA ASP A 158 -1.08 -8.99 7.44
C ASP A 158 -1.73 -8.38 6.20
N ILE A 159 -1.22 -7.22 5.78
CA ILE A 159 -1.71 -6.51 4.61
C ILE A 159 -0.54 -6.06 3.74
N VAL A 160 -0.65 -6.32 2.46
CA VAL A 160 0.22 -5.74 1.42
C VAL A 160 -0.62 -4.80 0.56
N VAL A 161 -0.10 -3.60 0.31
CA VAL A 161 -0.69 -2.60 -0.57
C VAL A 161 0.26 -2.28 -1.70
N ILE A 162 -0.22 -2.34 -2.93
CA ILE A 162 0.58 -2.12 -4.13
C ILE A 162 -0.05 -1.00 -4.95
N ASP A 163 0.51 0.20 -4.82
CA ASP A 163 0.07 1.40 -5.55
C ASP A 163 1.24 2.20 -6.15
N GLY A 164 2.44 1.66 -6.11
CA GLY A 164 3.65 2.27 -6.66
C GLY A 164 4.02 1.75 -8.06
N ARG A 165 5.31 1.58 -8.31
CA ARG A 165 5.86 1.03 -9.56
C ARG A 165 6.12 -0.48 -9.48
N LYS A 166 6.41 -1.09 -10.65
CA LYS A 166 6.67 -2.54 -10.76
C LYS A 166 5.55 -3.41 -10.17
N ARG A 167 4.32 -2.96 -10.15
CA ARG A 167 3.17 -3.57 -9.44
C ARG A 167 3.05 -5.07 -9.67
N ARG A 168 3.26 -5.55 -10.90
CA ARG A 168 3.25 -6.99 -11.18
C ARG A 168 4.33 -7.75 -10.41
N ARG A 169 5.54 -7.20 -10.32
CA ARG A 169 6.65 -7.82 -9.56
C ARG A 169 6.39 -7.75 -8.06
N CYS A 170 5.91 -6.60 -7.57
CA CYS A 170 5.51 -6.45 -6.17
C CYS A 170 4.40 -7.44 -5.80
N LEU A 171 3.45 -7.70 -6.72
CA LEU A 171 2.38 -8.67 -6.49
C LEU A 171 2.92 -10.11 -6.37
N ILE A 172 3.90 -10.50 -7.20
CA ILE A 172 4.57 -11.80 -7.06
C ILE A 172 5.34 -11.87 -5.74
N GLU A 173 6.10 -10.82 -5.40
CA GLU A 173 6.84 -10.76 -4.15
C GLU A 173 5.92 -10.85 -2.92
N ALA A 174 4.75 -10.23 -2.99
CA ALA A 174 3.74 -10.25 -1.93
C ALA A 174 3.29 -11.68 -1.55
N THR A 175 3.36 -12.64 -2.46
CA THR A 175 3.02 -14.04 -2.17
C THR A 175 3.92 -14.67 -1.11
N HIS A 176 5.14 -14.17 -0.96
CA HIS A 176 6.12 -14.66 0.03
C HIS A 176 6.07 -13.88 1.35
N LEU A 177 5.50 -12.67 1.34
CA LEU A 177 5.49 -11.74 2.46
C LEU A 177 4.22 -11.82 3.28
N VAL A 178 3.07 -11.96 2.59
CA VAL A 178 1.77 -11.93 3.25
C VAL A 178 1.53 -13.18 4.07
N ASP A 179 1.04 -12.99 5.31
CA ASP A 179 0.59 -14.09 6.16
C ASP A 179 -0.46 -14.95 5.42
N PRO A 180 -0.53 -16.26 5.63
CA PRO A 180 -1.58 -17.10 5.03
C PRO A 180 -3.00 -16.60 5.25
N HIS A 181 -3.24 -15.85 6.33
CA HIS A 181 -4.52 -15.22 6.66
C HIS A 181 -4.59 -13.74 6.29
N GLY A 182 -3.53 -13.22 5.68
CA GLY A 182 -3.43 -11.82 5.26
C GLY A 182 -4.03 -11.54 3.88
N TYR A 183 -3.95 -10.29 3.48
CA TYR A 183 -4.56 -9.77 2.26
C TYR A 183 -3.54 -8.98 1.44
N VAL A 184 -3.62 -9.13 0.13
CA VAL A 184 -2.86 -8.33 -0.83
C VAL A 184 -3.84 -7.47 -1.61
N LEU A 185 -3.56 -6.17 -1.68
CA LEU A 185 -4.35 -5.18 -2.38
C LEU A 185 -3.51 -4.60 -3.51
N ILE A 186 -4.09 -4.44 -4.69
CA ILE A 186 -3.48 -3.70 -5.79
C ILE A 186 -4.47 -2.68 -6.34
N HIS A 187 -4.05 -1.42 -6.42
CA HIS A 187 -4.81 -0.33 -7.02
C HIS A 187 -4.60 -0.28 -8.54
N ASP A 188 -5.47 0.42 -9.28
CA ASP A 188 -5.50 0.39 -10.76
C ASP A 188 -5.66 -1.04 -11.33
N ALA A 189 -6.41 -1.89 -10.68
CA ALA A 189 -6.54 -3.31 -11.02
C ALA A 189 -7.19 -3.58 -12.39
N TRP A 190 -7.70 -2.54 -13.07
CA TRP A 190 -8.19 -2.61 -14.44
C TRP A 190 -7.07 -2.80 -15.47
N ARG A 191 -5.81 -2.52 -15.12
CA ARG A 191 -4.67 -2.66 -16.03
C ARG A 191 -4.32 -4.14 -16.25
N THR A 192 -4.63 -4.65 -17.43
CA THR A 192 -4.59 -6.08 -17.78
C THR A 192 -3.22 -6.72 -17.62
N TYR A 193 -2.14 -5.96 -17.69
CA TYR A 193 -0.79 -6.52 -17.58
C TYR A 193 -0.41 -6.97 -16.15
N TYR A 194 -1.23 -6.67 -15.14
CA TYR A 194 -1.10 -7.23 -13.78
C TYR A 194 -1.76 -8.61 -13.64
N HIS A 195 -2.78 -8.90 -14.47
CA HIS A 195 -3.69 -10.02 -14.28
C HIS A 195 -2.98 -11.39 -14.26
N CYS A 196 -1.86 -11.51 -14.99
CA CYS A 196 -1.09 -12.76 -14.97
C CYS A 196 -0.51 -13.12 -13.59
N ALA A 197 -0.41 -12.17 -12.67
CA ALA A 197 0.07 -12.42 -11.31
C ALA A 197 -1.07 -12.71 -10.30
N TYR A 198 -2.33 -12.54 -10.70
CA TYR A 198 -3.46 -12.88 -9.84
C TYR A 198 -3.60 -14.37 -9.57
N SER A 199 -3.14 -15.22 -10.52
CA SER A 199 -3.15 -16.67 -10.39
C SER A 199 -2.22 -17.21 -9.30
N GLU A 200 -1.32 -16.39 -8.76
CA GLU A 200 -0.47 -16.75 -7.63
C GLU A 200 -1.23 -16.81 -6.29
N PHE A 201 -2.49 -16.37 -6.28
CA PHE A 201 -3.34 -16.34 -5.10
C PHE A 201 -4.49 -17.34 -5.22
N GLU A 202 -4.79 -18.05 -4.13
CA GLU A 202 -5.89 -19.04 -4.05
C GLU A 202 -7.25 -18.38 -4.24
N SER A 203 -7.42 -17.18 -3.71
CA SER A 203 -8.62 -16.36 -3.87
C SER A 203 -8.24 -14.96 -4.29
N GLY A 204 -9.01 -14.39 -5.20
CA GLY A 204 -8.85 -13.01 -5.62
C GLY A 204 -10.13 -12.45 -6.22
N ARG A 205 -10.40 -11.17 -5.98
CA ARG A 205 -11.59 -10.49 -6.48
C ARG A 205 -11.37 -9.00 -6.62
N ARG A 206 -11.97 -8.38 -7.64
CA ARG A 206 -12.06 -6.92 -7.76
C ARG A 206 -13.12 -6.38 -6.80
N PHE A 207 -12.86 -5.19 -6.24
CA PHE A 207 -13.78 -4.47 -5.38
C PHE A 207 -13.59 -2.95 -5.55
N GLY A 208 -14.50 -2.16 -4.99
CA GLY A 208 -14.46 -0.71 -5.17
C GLY A 208 -14.56 -0.33 -6.64
N ASP A 209 -13.86 0.69 -7.03
CA ASP A 209 -13.78 1.15 -8.42
C ASP A 209 -12.56 0.54 -9.12
N GLU A 210 -11.38 0.54 -8.46
CA GLU A 210 -10.11 0.19 -9.08
C GLU A 210 -9.27 -0.82 -8.29
N TRP A 211 -9.77 -1.34 -7.16
CA TRP A 211 -9.06 -2.31 -6.34
C TRP A 211 -9.23 -3.76 -6.77
N TRP A 212 -8.20 -4.55 -6.54
CA TRP A 212 -8.28 -6.01 -6.43
C TRP A 212 -7.72 -6.45 -5.07
N ILE A 213 -8.35 -7.47 -4.46
CA ILE A 213 -7.92 -8.11 -3.23
C ILE A 213 -7.60 -9.57 -3.50
N GLY A 214 -6.48 -10.06 -2.95
CA GLY A 214 -6.07 -11.46 -2.99
C GLY A 214 -5.73 -12.02 -1.63
N SER A 215 -5.78 -13.35 -1.52
CA SER A 215 -5.36 -14.11 -0.36
C SER A 215 -4.72 -15.42 -0.78
N ARG A 216 -3.74 -15.89 0.01
CA ARG A 216 -3.03 -17.16 -0.22
C ARG A 216 -3.87 -18.41 0.11
N ARG A 217 -5.04 -18.22 0.67
CA ARG A 217 -5.99 -19.29 1.01
C ARG A 217 -7.38 -19.00 0.44
N LYS A 218 -8.22 -20.01 0.43
CA LYS A 218 -9.63 -19.84 0.09
C LYS A 218 -10.29 -18.93 1.12
N THR A 219 -10.78 -17.76 0.67
CA THR A 219 -11.23 -16.67 1.53
C THR A 219 -12.55 -16.09 1.04
N ASN A 220 -13.45 -15.85 1.98
CA ASN A 220 -14.64 -15.05 1.76
C ASN A 220 -14.34 -13.58 2.14
N PHE A 221 -14.12 -12.74 1.15
CA PHE A 221 -13.75 -11.33 1.39
C PHE A 221 -14.86 -10.49 2.02
N THR A 222 -16.10 -10.98 2.10
CA THR A 222 -17.17 -10.26 2.81
C THR A 222 -16.97 -10.26 4.35
N GLU A 223 -16.01 -11.02 4.86
CA GLU A 223 -15.60 -10.97 6.26
C GLU A 223 -14.85 -9.67 6.60
N VAL A 224 -14.16 -9.07 5.62
CA VAL A 224 -13.33 -7.87 5.79
C VAL A 224 -13.81 -6.67 4.99
N LEU A 225 -14.64 -6.87 3.99
CA LEU A 225 -15.24 -5.82 3.17
C LEU A 225 -16.76 -5.99 3.12
N PRO A 226 -17.53 -4.90 3.12
CA PRO A 226 -18.97 -4.98 2.98
C PRO A 226 -19.36 -5.55 1.60
N TRP A 227 -20.45 -6.31 1.54
CA TRP A 227 -20.87 -6.96 0.30
C TRP A 227 -21.06 -6.00 -0.88
N HIS A 228 -21.46 -4.75 -0.62
CA HIS A 228 -21.65 -3.74 -1.66
C HIS A 228 -20.32 -3.27 -2.29
N ALA A 229 -19.17 -3.56 -1.67
CA ALA A 229 -17.87 -3.30 -2.26
C ALA A 229 -17.69 -4.05 -3.60
N PHE A 230 -18.38 -5.18 -3.77
CA PHE A 230 -18.27 -6.06 -4.92
C PHE A 230 -19.38 -5.86 -5.97
N LYS A 231 -20.36 -4.99 -5.70
CA LYS A 231 -21.62 -4.91 -6.46
C LYS A 231 -21.46 -4.49 -7.92
N TYR A 232 -20.49 -3.61 -8.20
CA TYR A 232 -20.35 -3.05 -9.55
C TYR A 232 -19.61 -3.97 -10.51
N HIS A 233 -18.75 -4.82 -10.02
CA HIS A 233 -17.97 -5.74 -10.87
C HIS A 233 -18.80 -6.95 -11.36
N ALA A 234 -19.85 -7.32 -10.64
CA ALA A 234 -20.76 -8.37 -11.10
C ALA A 234 -21.55 -8.01 -12.38
N ARG A 235 -21.62 -6.71 -12.73
CA ARG A 235 -22.28 -6.22 -13.95
C ARG A 235 -21.33 -5.98 -15.13
N ALA A 236 -20.04 -5.74 -14.85
CA ALA A 236 -19.04 -5.45 -15.87
C ALA A 236 -18.44 -6.73 -16.46
N ASP A 237 -18.42 -7.82 -15.72
CA ASP A 237 -17.83 -9.09 -16.13
C ASP A 237 -18.76 -9.95 -17.02
N GLY A 238 -19.92 -9.40 -17.41
CA GLY A 238 -20.74 -9.91 -18.52
C GLY A 238 -21.14 -11.38 -18.43
N VAL A 239 -21.63 -11.81 -17.27
CA VAL A 239 -22.32 -13.10 -17.13
C VAL A 239 -23.79 -12.88 -16.94
#